data_699bb2da06ea6d07f551986e7f83d6d5
#
_entry.id   699bb2da06ea6d07f551986e7f83d6d5
#
_cell.length_a   1.000
_cell.length_b   1.000
_cell.length_c   1.000
_cell.angle_alpha   90.00
_cell.angle_beta   90.00
_cell.angle_gamma   90.00
#
_symmetry.space_group_name_H-M   'P 1'
#
loop_
_entity.id
_entity.type
_entity.pdbx_description
1 polymer ?
#
loop_
_entity_poly.entity_id
_entity_poly.type
_entity_poly.pdbx_seq_one_letter_code
_entity_poly.pdbx_strand_id
1 'polypeptide(L)'
;MLKNNLKYTLFLLLLIIVGCAKRGSITGGLKDTIAPVLKVSFPENFSKNFKGNEIKLVFDENIKLKNLNKQLIVSPPMKYEPSILPTTPSKTITIKIKDTLQPNTTYSFNFGQSIADNNEGNPLNQFKYVFSTGDYIDSLSLGGTVKSAYDKEVESFVSVMLYDVNDTFKDSVVYNENPRYVTNTLDSLKTFRFENLKAGKYLLVAMKDYNSNNKYNPKTDKIGFSKEFITIPNDTLYELELFKETLPFKTFKPTQASGNRLFMGYEGVVNSAAALPKLILKNNTEVLSNIITKFPKKDSLQVWYKPIKVDSLTLAVAKDKYETNFTFKIKDQKKDTLSISALQTGNLKLRERFTLESSTPLIRIENSKINLINNAKTAVPFTTEYDEFNQKLYFDFKKEPSENYTFEILPGALTDFFEKSNDTLTHKLNTGNTSDYGNLTVVLENIKEFPVIIELTNIKGDVLATEYTEKNTTVEFNLIEPALYTLRAIYDTNKNKEWDSGNYLEKRQAEEVIYFSKEIDVRANWDVNQVFDLSIPYTPEPKKKTDKKTDKKN
;
A
#
# COMPACT_ATOMS: atom_id res chain seq x y z
N MET A 1 -73.89 -35.87 -17.60
CA MET A 1 -73.59 -34.48 -18.02
C MET A 1 -72.42 -33.82 -17.22
N LEU A 2 -72.22 -34.16 -15.98
CA LEU A 2 -71.17 -33.53 -15.17
C LEU A 2 -69.68 -33.81 -15.58
N LYS A 3 -69.41 -35.02 -16.12
CA LYS A 3 -68.04 -35.43 -16.50
C LYS A 3 -67.48 -34.72 -17.75
N ASN A 4 -68.35 -34.24 -18.64
CA ASN A 4 -67.93 -33.53 -19.84
C ASN A 4 -67.63 -32.05 -19.54
N ASN A 5 -68.39 -31.43 -18.66
CA ASN A 5 -68.13 -30.02 -18.26
C ASN A 5 -66.79 -29.84 -17.52
N LEU A 6 -66.37 -30.84 -16.76
CA LEU A 6 -65.07 -30.81 -16.06
C LEU A 6 -63.89 -30.83 -17.05
N LYS A 7 -64.02 -31.56 -18.18
CA LYS A 7 -62.98 -31.57 -19.22
C LYS A 7 -62.87 -30.22 -19.94
N TYR A 8 -63.97 -29.56 -20.20
CA TYR A 8 -63.97 -28.24 -20.84
C TYR A 8 -63.44 -27.15 -19.89
N THR A 9 -63.75 -27.24 -18.59
CA THR A 9 -63.20 -26.33 -17.59
C THR A 9 -61.70 -26.53 -17.40
N LEU A 10 -61.23 -27.78 -17.41
CA LEU A 10 -59.78 -28.08 -17.33
C LEU A 10 -59.03 -27.64 -18.58
N PHE A 11 -59.65 -27.77 -19.78
CA PHE A 11 -59.07 -27.29 -21.01
C PHE A 11 -59.05 -25.77 -21.12
N LEU A 12 -60.06 -25.07 -20.58
CA LEU A 12 -60.08 -23.62 -20.48
C LEU A 12 -59.06 -23.10 -19.49
N LEU A 13 -58.84 -23.82 -18.37
CA LEU A 13 -57.80 -23.48 -17.37
C LEU A 13 -56.39 -23.68 -17.93
N LEU A 14 -56.19 -24.69 -18.79
CA LEU A 14 -54.92 -24.97 -19.48
C LEU A 14 -54.57 -23.86 -20.49
N LEU A 15 -55.56 -23.28 -21.18
CA LEU A 15 -55.37 -22.17 -22.10
C LEU A 15 -54.94 -20.86 -21.41
N ILE A 16 -55.28 -20.66 -20.14
CA ILE A 16 -54.88 -19.48 -19.36
C ILE A 16 -53.40 -19.57 -18.94
N ILE A 17 -52.83 -20.77 -18.83
CA ILE A 17 -51.43 -20.99 -18.40
C ILE A 17 -50.44 -20.76 -19.55
N VAL A 18 -50.86 -20.80 -20.81
CA VAL A 18 -49.98 -20.61 -21.99
C VAL A 18 -49.81 -19.14 -22.37
N GLY A 19 -50.50 -18.23 -21.71
CA GLY A 19 -50.36 -16.79 -21.89
C GLY A 19 -49.13 -16.20 -21.17
N CYS A 20 -47.96 -16.80 -21.28
CA CYS A 20 -46.69 -16.16 -20.91
C CYS A 20 -46.42 -15.03 -21.91
N ALA A 21 -46.95 -13.84 -21.64
CA ALA A 21 -46.52 -12.65 -22.35
C ALA A 21 -45.01 -12.48 -22.13
N LYS A 22 -44.24 -12.81 -23.16
CA LYS A 22 -42.84 -12.31 -23.21
C LYS A 22 -42.93 -10.80 -23.05
N ARG A 23 -42.48 -10.27 -21.92
CA ARG A 23 -42.18 -8.85 -21.82
C ARG A 23 -41.12 -8.57 -22.88
N GLY A 24 -41.57 -8.05 -24.01
CA GLY A 24 -40.67 -7.49 -25.01
C GLY A 24 -39.83 -6.43 -24.30
N SER A 25 -38.53 -6.63 -24.22
CA SER A 25 -37.65 -5.52 -23.93
C SER A 25 -37.90 -4.51 -25.04
N ILE A 26 -38.38 -3.35 -24.68
CA ILE A 26 -38.42 -2.21 -25.58
C ILE A 26 -36.96 -1.97 -25.95
N THR A 27 -36.55 -2.42 -27.13
CA THR A 27 -35.30 -2.05 -27.76
C THR A 27 -35.49 -0.60 -28.17
N GLY A 28 -35.17 0.32 -27.28
CA GLY A 28 -35.07 1.74 -27.56
C GLY A 28 -34.14 1.98 -28.76
N GLY A 29 -34.19 3.15 -29.35
CA GLY A 29 -33.30 3.56 -30.43
C GLY A 29 -31.82 3.33 -30.15
N LEU A 30 -30.93 3.80 -30.98
CA LEU A 30 -29.47 3.75 -30.78
C LEU A 30 -29.14 4.30 -29.38
N LYS A 31 -28.28 3.59 -28.67
CA LYS A 31 -27.83 4.01 -27.33
C LYS A 31 -27.21 5.40 -27.45
N ASP A 32 -27.68 6.33 -26.64
CA ASP A 32 -27.08 7.66 -26.56
C ASP A 32 -25.64 7.57 -26.01
N THR A 33 -24.71 8.23 -26.66
CA THR A 33 -23.29 8.30 -26.30
C THR A 33 -22.84 9.75 -26.08
N ILE A 34 -23.80 10.70 -26.12
CA ILE A 34 -23.50 12.13 -25.97
C ILE A 34 -23.56 12.48 -24.49
N ALA A 35 -22.58 13.26 -24.04
CA ALA A 35 -22.57 13.80 -22.68
C ALA A 35 -23.52 14.99 -22.57
N PRO A 36 -24.13 15.25 -21.39
CA PRO A 36 -24.97 16.42 -21.18
C PRO A 36 -24.22 17.72 -21.43
N VAL A 37 -24.92 18.73 -21.95
CA VAL A 37 -24.37 20.05 -22.29
C VAL A 37 -24.93 21.11 -21.36
N LEU A 38 -24.05 21.94 -20.77
CA LEU A 38 -24.49 23.12 -20.03
C LEU A 38 -25.12 24.13 -20.99
N LYS A 39 -26.40 24.50 -20.78
CA LYS A 39 -27.10 25.48 -21.59
C LYS A 39 -26.88 26.89 -21.05
N VAL A 40 -26.98 27.06 -19.74
CA VAL A 40 -26.86 28.38 -19.09
C VAL A 40 -26.49 28.19 -17.61
N SER A 41 -25.77 29.15 -17.05
CA SER A 41 -25.52 29.25 -15.61
C SER A 41 -25.89 30.64 -15.06
N PHE A 42 -26.26 30.67 -13.79
CA PHE A 42 -26.61 31.91 -13.08
C PHE A 42 -25.86 31.93 -11.73
N PRO A 43 -24.91 32.89 -11.51
CA PRO A 43 -24.34 33.78 -12.53
C PRO A 43 -23.67 33.02 -13.68
N GLU A 44 -23.34 33.75 -14.74
CA GLU A 44 -22.64 33.17 -15.89
C GLU A 44 -21.27 32.61 -15.50
N ASN A 45 -20.87 31.53 -16.14
CA ASN A 45 -19.52 30.95 -15.92
C ASN A 45 -18.46 32.00 -16.29
N PHE A 46 -17.37 32.07 -15.54
CA PHE A 46 -16.36 33.13 -15.61
C PHE A 46 -16.84 34.52 -15.22
N SER A 47 -17.91 34.63 -14.42
CA SER A 47 -18.39 35.90 -13.87
C SER A 47 -17.39 36.52 -12.90
N LYS A 48 -17.39 37.86 -12.85
CA LYS A 48 -16.56 38.68 -11.95
C LYS A 48 -17.45 39.39 -10.92
N ASN A 49 -16.81 39.90 -9.87
CA ASN A 49 -17.49 40.63 -8.80
C ASN A 49 -18.67 39.86 -8.18
N PHE A 50 -18.49 38.55 -8.03
CA PHE A 50 -19.48 37.66 -7.45
C PHE A 50 -19.75 38.03 -6.00
N LYS A 51 -21.01 38.28 -5.67
CA LYS A 51 -21.48 38.68 -4.32
C LYS A 51 -22.53 37.73 -3.75
N GLY A 52 -22.94 36.74 -4.53
CA GLY A 52 -23.95 35.78 -4.14
C GLY A 52 -23.42 34.63 -3.31
N ASN A 53 -24.33 33.77 -2.92
CA ASN A 53 -24.03 32.50 -2.25
C ASN A 53 -24.68 31.29 -2.96
N GLU A 54 -25.27 31.52 -4.13
CA GLU A 54 -25.96 30.48 -4.91
C GLU A 54 -25.55 30.55 -6.38
N ILE A 55 -25.33 29.38 -6.99
CA ILE A 55 -25.01 29.19 -8.40
C ILE A 55 -25.97 28.16 -8.95
N LYS A 56 -26.61 28.44 -10.10
CA LYS A 56 -27.46 27.50 -10.82
C LYS A 56 -26.85 27.13 -12.15
N LEU A 57 -26.77 25.81 -12.43
CA LEU A 57 -26.28 25.23 -13.68
C LEU A 57 -27.45 24.52 -14.36
N VAL A 58 -27.82 24.89 -15.56
CA VAL A 58 -28.94 24.31 -16.32
C VAL A 58 -28.41 23.53 -17.52
N PHE A 59 -28.79 22.27 -17.62
CA PHE A 59 -28.37 21.35 -18.68
C PHE A 59 -29.50 21.11 -19.68
N ASP A 60 -29.17 20.63 -20.86
CA ASP A 60 -30.12 20.28 -21.94
C ASP A 60 -31.01 19.10 -21.57
N GLU A 61 -30.50 18.19 -20.74
CA GLU A 61 -31.16 16.95 -20.30
C GLU A 61 -31.12 16.75 -18.78
N ASN A 62 -31.78 15.71 -18.29
CA ASN A 62 -31.67 15.30 -16.89
C ASN A 62 -30.32 14.68 -16.61
N ILE A 63 -29.62 15.24 -15.65
CA ILE A 63 -28.32 14.73 -15.18
C ILE A 63 -28.47 14.07 -13.81
N LYS A 64 -27.53 13.22 -13.48
CA LYS A 64 -27.32 12.66 -12.14
C LYS A 64 -25.89 12.91 -11.68
N LEU A 65 -25.72 13.09 -10.37
CA LEU A 65 -24.42 13.25 -9.73
C LEU A 65 -23.88 11.91 -9.27
N LYS A 66 -22.70 11.51 -9.78
CA LYS A 66 -22.03 10.26 -9.44
C LYS A 66 -20.75 10.54 -8.65
N ASN A 67 -20.56 9.86 -7.52
CA ASN A 67 -19.33 9.95 -6.72
C ASN A 67 -18.86 11.38 -6.46
N LEU A 68 -19.79 12.31 -6.25
CA LEU A 68 -19.51 13.74 -6.14
C LEU A 68 -18.44 14.05 -5.08
N ASN A 69 -18.50 13.39 -3.93
CA ASN A 69 -17.56 13.55 -2.82
C ASN A 69 -16.11 13.20 -3.17
N LYS A 70 -15.88 12.41 -4.23
CA LYS A 70 -14.53 12.06 -4.72
C LYS A 70 -14.09 12.87 -5.93
N GLN A 71 -15.06 13.39 -6.69
CA GLN A 71 -14.84 14.03 -7.98
C GLN A 71 -14.85 15.56 -7.90
N LEU A 72 -15.63 16.13 -6.98
CA LEU A 72 -15.73 17.57 -6.85
C LEU A 72 -14.49 18.14 -6.17
N ILE A 73 -13.82 19.03 -6.87
CA ILE A 73 -12.69 19.80 -6.34
C ILE A 73 -13.08 21.27 -6.32
N VAL A 74 -13.04 21.87 -5.14
CA VAL A 74 -13.26 23.30 -4.94
C VAL A 74 -11.92 23.96 -4.61
N SER A 75 -11.48 24.89 -5.45
CA SER A 75 -10.21 25.59 -5.29
C SER A 75 -10.40 27.12 -5.37
N PRO A 76 -9.96 27.88 -4.39
CA PRO A 76 -9.47 27.50 -3.05
C PRO A 76 -10.47 26.64 -2.26
N PRO A 77 -10.00 25.72 -1.39
CA PRO A 77 -10.90 24.90 -0.58
C PRO A 77 -11.66 25.79 0.42
N MET A 78 -12.90 25.42 0.67
CA MET A 78 -13.79 26.12 1.58
C MET A 78 -13.76 25.48 2.97
N LYS A 79 -13.94 26.28 4.03
CA LYS A 79 -14.04 25.77 5.40
C LYS A 79 -15.28 24.89 5.58
N TYR A 80 -16.38 25.30 4.97
CA TYR A 80 -17.64 24.56 4.96
C TYR A 80 -17.94 24.11 3.53
N GLU A 81 -18.10 22.80 3.33
CA GLU A 81 -18.42 22.24 2.02
C GLU A 81 -19.71 22.85 1.44
N PRO A 82 -19.70 23.22 0.16
CA PRO A 82 -20.90 23.69 -0.51
C PRO A 82 -21.94 22.59 -0.64
N SER A 83 -23.23 22.95 -0.55
CA SER A 83 -24.30 21.98 -0.83
C SER A 83 -24.60 21.96 -2.32
N ILE A 84 -24.60 20.78 -2.92
CA ILE A 84 -24.94 20.55 -4.33
C ILE A 84 -26.32 19.87 -4.38
N LEU A 85 -27.29 20.51 -4.98
CA LEU A 85 -28.69 20.08 -5.01
C LEU A 85 -29.25 20.11 -6.44
N PRO A 86 -30.24 19.28 -6.76
CA PRO A 86 -30.76 18.16 -5.98
C PRO A 86 -29.86 16.93 -6.07
N THR A 87 -30.07 15.96 -5.17
CA THR A 87 -29.40 14.66 -5.19
C THR A 87 -30.09 13.66 -6.14
N THR A 88 -31.30 13.99 -6.59
CA THR A 88 -32.06 13.22 -7.58
C THR A 88 -31.85 13.78 -8.99
N PRO A 89 -32.11 12.98 -10.05
CA PRO A 89 -31.97 13.46 -11.43
C PRO A 89 -32.75 14.75 -11.71
N SER A 90 -32.08 15.71 -12.33
CA SER A 90 -32.65 17.03 -12.65
C SER A 90 -31.92 17.67 -13.82
N LYS A 91 -32.58 18.58 -14.54
CA LYS A 91 -31.89 19.44 -15.53
C LYS A 91 -31.11 20.58 -14.87
N THR A 92 -31.30 20.84 -13.58
CA THR A 92 -30.67 21.95 -12.89
C THR A 92 -29.94 21.50 -11.65
N ILE A 93 -28.67 21.90 -11.50
CA ILE A 93 -27.90 21.80 -10.28
C ILE A 93 -27.85 23.17 -9.61
N THR A 94 -28.08 23.21 -8.32
CA THR A 94 -27.88 24.39 -7.48
C THR A 94 -26.73 24.17 -6.52
N ILE A 95 -25.71 25.01 -6.58
CA ILE A 95 -24.57 25.04 -5.66
C ILE A 95 -24.87 26.13 -4.63
N LYS A 96 -24.94 25.76 -3.33
CA LYS A 96 -25.10 26.71 -2.24
C LYS A 96 -23.80 26.81 -1.45
N ILE A 97 -23.20 27.99 -1.50
CA ILE A 97 -21.95 28.31 -0.79
C ILE A 97 -22.33 28.69 0.63
N LYS A 98 -21.72 28.03 1.61
CA LYS A 98 -21.99 28.26 3.04
C LYS A 98 -20.89 29.09 3.70
N ASP A 99 -19.77 29.25 3.01
CA ASP A 99 -18.58 29.90 3.51
C ASP A 99 -18.55 31.38 3.13
N THR A 100 -17.79 32.19 3.88
CA THR A 100 -17.47 33.56 3.51
C THR A 100 -16.37 33.56 2.48
N LEU A 101 -16.66 34.05 1.28
CA LEU A 101 -15.68 34.11 0.19
C LEU A 101 -14.61 35.16 0.46
N GLN A 102 -13.35 34.82 0.15
CA GLN A 102 -12.24 35.75 0.24
C GLN A 102 -12.35 36.84 -0.85
N PRO A 103 -12.00 38.09 -0.56
CA PRO A 103 -12.02 39.15 -1.55
C PRO A 103 -10.95 38.93 -2.63
N ASN A 104 -11.20 39.47 -3.82
CA ASN A 104 -10.28 39.42 -4.96
C ASN A 104 -9.72 38.02 -5.22
N THR A 105 -10.57 36.99 -5.18
CA THR A 105 -10.18 35.60 -5.28
C THR A 105 -10.98 34.88 -6.36
N THR A 106 -10.27 34.16 -7.22
CA THR A 106 -10.89 33.29 -8.24
C THR A 106 -11.17 31.93 -7.61
N TYR A 107 -12.42 31.47 -7.69
CA TYR A 107 -12.89 30.16 -7.25
C TYR A 107 -13.21 29.27 -8.44
N SER A 108 -12.87 28.01 -8.34
CA SER A 108 -13.17 26.99 -9.34
C SER A 108 -13.85 25.79 -8.69
N PHE A 109 -14.96 25.36 -9.27
CA PHE A 109 -15.67 24.12 -8.96
C PHE A 109 -15.42 23.14 -10.10
N ASN A 110 -14.51 22.22 -9.95
CA ASN A 110 -14.23 21.17 -10.93
C ASN A 110 -15.01 19.91 -10.54
N PHE A 111 -15.96 19.51 -11.38
CA PHE A 111 -16.83 18.36 -11.15
C PHE A 111 -16.23 17.04 -11.62
N GLY A 112 -15.03 17.04 -12.22
CA GLY A 112 -14.40 15.82 -12.74
C GLY A 112 -15.31 15.08 -13.71
N GLN A 113 -15.74 13.88 -13.34
CA GLN A 113 -16.70 13.03 -14.09
C GLN A 113 -18.02 12.83 -13.33
N SER A 114 -18.28 13.65 -12.32
CA SER A 114 -19.46 13.45 -11.46
C SER A 114 -20.78 13.79 -12.14
N ILE A 115 -20.81 14.73 -13.08
CA ILE A 115 -22.01 15.07 -13.84
C ILE A 115 -22.16 14.11 -15.00
N ALA A 116 -23.22 13.34 -15.03
CA ALA A 116 -23.50 12.40 -16.12
C ALA A 116 -24.98 12.46 -16.50
N ASP A 117 -25.33 12.11 -17.75
CA ASP A 117 -26.73 11.94 -18.12
C ASP A 117 -27.41 10.88 -17.24
N ASN A 118 -28.71 11.04 -17.07
CA ASN A 118 -29.46 10.14 -16.17
C ASN A 118 -29.66 8.75 -16.75
N ASN A 119 -29.80 8.60 -18.04
CA ASN A 119 -30.22 7.36 -18.68
C ASN A 119 -29.03 6.42 -18.88
N GLU A 120 -28.11 6.76 -19.76
CA GLU A 120 -26.94 5.96 -20.14
C GLU A 120 -25.74 6.17 -19.22
N GLY A 121 -25.66 7.34 -18.60
CA GLY A 121 -24.62 7.70 -17.65
C GLY A 121 -23.32 8.18 -18.29
N ASN A 122 -23.42 8.79 -19.50
CA ASN A 122 -22.29 9.41 -20.19
C ASN A 122 -21.80 10.61 -19.37
N PRO A 123 -20.52 10.67 -18.95
CA PRO A 123 -20.03 11.74 -18.10
C PRO A 123 -19.71 13.01 -18.91
N LEU A 124 -20.05 14.17 -18.36
CA LEU A 124 -19.51 15.45 -18.79
C LEU A 124 -18.11 15.61 -18.19
N ASN A 125 -17.09 15.30 -18.98
CA ASN A 125 -15.71 15.23 -18.50
C ASN A 125 -15.14 16.60 -18.15
N GLN A 126 -14.54 16.71 -16.96
CA GLN A 126 -13.77 17.87 -16.49
C GLN A 126 -14.50 19.21 -16.55
N PHE A 127 -15.84 19.18 -16.39
CA PHE A 127 -16.60 20.41 -16.34
C PHE A 127 -16.18 21.26 -15.14
N LYS A 128 -15.89 22.55 -15.41
CA LYS A 128 -15.51 23.55 -14.41
C LYS A 128 -16.45 24.73 -14.45
N TYR A 129 -16.87 25.17 -13.27
CA TYR A 129 -17.51 26.45 -13.08
C TYR A 129 -16.55 27.37 -12.33
N VAL A 130 -16.26 28.53 -12.89
CA VAL A 130 -15.27 29.49 -12.38
C VAL A 130 -15.93 30.83 -12.17
N PHE A 131 -15.61 31.51 -11.07
CA PHE A 131 -16.01 32.88 -10.81
C PHE A 131 -14.94 33.60 -9.98
N SER A 132 -14.98 34.94 -9.98
CA SER A 132 -14.13 35.76 -9.12
C SER A 132 -14.94 36.71 -8.25
N THR A 133 -14.52 36.88 -7.00
CA THR A 133 -15.02 37.91 -6.10
C THR A 133 -14.45 39.29 -6.41
N GLY A 134 -13.40 39.37 -7.24
CA GLY A 134 -12.79 40.59 -7.75
C GLY A 134 -13.22 40.94 -9.18
N ASP A 135 -12.57 41.92 -9.75
CA ASP A 135 -12.82 42.45 -11.10
C ASP A 135 -12.05 41.71 -12.22
N TYR A 136 -11.25 40.72 -11.87
CA TYR A 136 -10.50 39.88 -12.80
C TYR A 136 -10.58 38.40 -12.41
N ILE A 137 -10.25 37.53 -13.37
CA ILE A 137 -10.07 36.07 -13.16
C ILE A 137 -8.59 35.75 -13.34
N ASP A 138 -8.03 35.08 -12.33
CA ASP A 138 -6.65 34.60 -12.38
C ASP A 138 -6.49 33.59 -13.52
N SER A 139 -5.37 33.63 -14.27
CA SER A 139 -5.20 32.84 -15.51
C SER A 139 -3.94 31.98 -15.54
N LEU A 140 -3.09 32.05 -14.50
CA LEU A 140 -1.87 31.26 -14.47
C LEU A 140 -2.16 29.80 -14.21
N SER A 141 -1.28 28.93 -14.67
CA SER A 141 -1.43 27.48 -14.50
C SER A 141 -0.10 26.82 -14.11
N LEU A 142 -0.20 25.64 -13.54
CA LEU A 142 0.92 24.78 -13.18
C LEU A 142 0.53 23.32 -13.43
N GLY A 143 1.44 22.50 -13.94
CA GLY A 143 1.20 21.08 -14.18
C GLY A 143 2.33 20.20 -13.72
N GLY A 144 2.05 18.90 -13.68
CA GLY A 144 3.04 17.92 -13.31
C GLY A 144 2.47 16.51 -13.24
N THR A 145 3.29 15.63 -12.66
CA THR A 145 2.98 14.21 -12.45
C THR A 145 3.18 13.82 -11.01
N VAL A 146 2.49 12.76 -10.60
CA VAL A 146 2.70 12.10 -9.31
C VAL A 146 3.06 10.65 -9.58
N LYS A 147 4.11 10.16 -8.94
CA LYS A 147 4.49 8.75 -8.93
C LYS A 147 4.57 8.23 -7.49
N SER A 148 4.53 6.93 -7.29
CA SER A 148 4.87 6.35 -5.99
C SER A 148 6.39 6.31 -5.85
N ALA A 149 6.91 6.59 -4.67
CA ALA A 149 8.34 6.49 -4.40
C ALA A 149 8.82 5.03 -4.33
N TYR A 150 7.91 4.11 -3.95
CA TYR A 150 8.27 2.69 -3.76
C TYR A 150 7.49 1.73 -4.66
N ASP A 151 6.21 1.98 -4.90
CA ASP A 151 5.35 1.07 -5.67
C ASP A 151 5.44 1.38 -7.17
N LYS A 152 5.30 0.36 -8.01
CA LYS A 152 5.26 0.52 -9.47
C LYS A 152 4.12 1.41 -9.95
N GLU A 153 2.99 1.37 -9.26
CA GLU A 153 1.78 2.12 -9.57
C GLU A 153 1.47 3.14 -8.48
N VAL A 154 1.11 4.34 -8.87
CA VAL A 154 0.59 5.35 -7.94
C VAL A 154 -0.90 5.14 -7.72
N GLU A 155 -1.39 5.45 -6.54
CA GLU A 155 -2.81 5.41 -6.21
C GLU A 155 -3.58 6.49 -6.98
N SER A 156 -4.87 6.20 -7.29
CA SER A 156 -5.77 7.19 -7.88
C SER A 156 -6.22 8.24 -6.87
N PHE A 157 -6.72 9.37 -7.34
CA PHE A 157 -7.23 10.48 -6.50
C PHE A 157 -6.19 10.99 -5.49
N VAL A 158 -5.00 11.28 -5.96
CA VAL A 158 -3.99 11.99 -5.16
C VAL A 158 -4.28 13.48 -5.24
N SER A 159 -4.52 14.10 -4.09
CA SER A 159 -4.69 15.54 -3.99
C SER A 159 -3.33 16.23 -4.16
N VAL A 160 -3.30 17.29 -4.96
CA VAL A 160 -2.10 18.14 -5.13
C VAL A 160 -2.46 19.54 -4.67
N MET A 161 -1.59 20.14 -3.88
CA MET A 161 -1.87 21.31 -3.07
C MET A 161 -0.77 22.36 -3.20
N LEU A 162 -1.16 23.63 -3.17
CA LEU A 162 -0.26 24.76 -3.08
C LEU A 162 -0.53 25.53 -1.79
N TYR A 163 0.51 25.73 -1.00
CA TYR A 163 0.49 26.57 0.21
C TYR A 163 1.27 27.84 -0.04
N ASP A 164 0.73 29.00 0.35
CA ASP A 164 1.42 30.29 0.23
C ASP A 164 2.69 30.31 1.06
N VAL A 165 3.81 30.76 0.47
CA VAL A 165 5.08 30.96 1.16
C VAL A 165 5.31 32.46 1.34
N ASN A 166 5.01 32.95 2.53
CA ASN A 166 5.14 34.34 2.96
C ASN A 166 5.95 34.42 4.26
N ASP A 167 6.07 35.62 4.85
CA ASP A 167 6.85 35.85 6.07
C ASP A 167 6.34 35.08 7.31
N THR A 168 5.10 34.60 7.28
CA THR A 168 4.48 33.80 8.36
C THR A 168 4.50 32.30 8.10
N PHE A 169 5.05 31.88 6.98
CA PHE A 169 5.09 30.48 6.57
C PHE A 169 5.82 29.61 7.60
N LYS A 170 5.24 28.44 7.87
CA LYS A 170 5.84 27.38 8.70
C LYS A 170 5.64 26.03 8.02
N ASP A 171 6.60 25.15 8.13
CA ASP A 171 6.47 23.79 7.57
C ASP A 171 5.29 23.00 8.14
N SER A 172 4.77 23.38 9.30
CA SER A 172 3.59 22.77 9.90
C SER A 172 2.27 23.08 9.19
N VAL A 173 2.24 23.94 8.16
CA VAL A 173 1.00 24.31 7.42
C VAL A 173 0.26 23.08 6.88
N VAL A 174 0.98 22.06 6.39
CA VAL A 174 0.38 20.83 5.83
C VAL A 174 -0.44 20.03 6.84
N TYR A 175 -0.15 20.17 8.14
CA TYR A 175 -0.86 19.46 9.22
C TYR A 175 -2.09 20.22 9.72
N ASN A 176 -2.06 21.55 9.67
CA ASN A 176 -2.97 22.39 10.44
C ASN A 176 -3.85 23.29 9.58
N GLU A 177 -3.39 23.68 8.39
CA GLU A 177 -4.03 24.69 7.56
C GLU A 177 -4.57 24.09 6.26
N ASN A 178 -5.54 24.77 5.67
CA ASN A 178 -5.98 24.43 4.33
C ASN A 178 -5.01 25.02 3.30
N PRO A 179 -4.78 24.32 2.18
CA PRO A 179 -3.96 24.86 1.10
C PRO A 179 -4.61 26.07 0.44
N ARG A 180 -3.80 26.91 -0.20
CA ARG A 180 -4.30 28.02 -1.02
C ARG A 180 -5.04 27.53 -2.26
N TYR A 181 -4.51 26.50 -2.92
CA TYR A 181 -5.11 25.86 -4.08
C TYR A 181 -5.04 24.35 -3.95
N VAL A 182 -6.04 23.67 -4.49
CA VAL A 182 -6.09 22.21 -4.55
C VAL A 182 -6.54 21.75 -5.93
N THR A 183 -5.91 20.68 -6.40
CA THR A 183 -6.33 19.88 -7.56
C THR A 183 -6.12 18.41 -7.24
N ASN A 184 -6.32 17.53 -8.21
CA ASN A 184 -6.15 16.11 -7.97
C ASN A 184 -5.84 15.36 -9.29
N THR A 185 -5.24 14.18 -9.19
CA THR A 185 -4.85 13.36 -10.35
C THR A 185 -6.01 12.63 -11.02
N LEU A 186 -7.23 12.69 -10.45
CA LEU A 186 -8.40 11.93 -10.90
C LEU A 186 -8.21 10.40 -10.92
N ASP A 187 -9.13 9.69 -11.57
CA ASP A 187 -9.31 8.24 -11.41
C ASP A 187 -8.23 7.39 -12.08
N SER A 188 -7.56 7.89 -13.11
CA SER A 188 -6.63 7.09 -13.91
C SER A 188 -5.41 7.86 -14.43
N LEU A 189 -5.29 9.12 -14.06
CA LEU A 189 -4.21 9.97 -14.51
C LEU A 189 -3.15 10.10 -13.42
N LYS A 190 -1.89 10.04 -13.83
CA LYS A 190 -0.74 10.39 -12.97
C LYS A 190 -0.44 11.88 -13.03
N THR A 191 -1.13 12.61 -13.90
CA THR A 191 -0.95 14.04 -14.16
C THR A 191 -1.90 14.87 -13.33
N PHE A 192 -1.44 16.02 -12.91
CA PHE A 192 -2.26 17.06 -12.31
C PHE A 192 -2.10 18.38 -13.04
N ARG A 193 -3.10 19.25 -12.97
CA ARG A 193 -3.05 20.61 -13.48
C ARG A 193 -3.82 21.56 -12.58
N PHE A 194 -3.15 22.62 -12.17
CA PHE A 194 -3.77 23.80 -11.59
C PHE A 194 -4.06 24.82 -12.68
N GLU A 195 -5.14 25.51 -12.51
CA GLU A 195 -5.55 26.65 -13.33
C GLU A 195 -6.07 27.75 -12.40
N ASN A 196 -6.18 28.96 -12.94
CA ASN A 196 -6.67 30.11 -12.21
C ASN A 196 -5.81 30.45 -10.98
N LEU A 197 -4.50 30.39 -11.13
CA LEU A 197 -3.53 30.70 -10.08
C LEU A 197 -3.12 32.16 -10.12
N LYS A 198 -2.83 32.71 -8.94
CA LYS A 198 -2.10 33.98 -8.78
C LYS A 198 -0.60 33.79 -8.89
N ALA A 199 0.10 34.83 -9.36
CA ALA A 199 1.54 34.89 -9.22
C ALA A 199 1.94 34.90 -7.75
N GLY A 200 2.99 34.15 -7.42
CA GLY A 200 3.44 34.04 -6.03
C GLY A 200 4.45 32.91 -5.81
N LYS A 201 4.87 32.75 -4.56
CA LYS A 201 5.77 31.69 -4.11
C LYS A 201 4.96 30.68 -3.29
N TYR A 202 5.12 29.40 -3.63
CA TYR A 202 4.30 28.33 -3.07
C TYR A 202 5.16 27.12 -2.67
N LEU A 203 4.68 26.39 -1.65
CA LEU A 203 5.07 25.02 -1.38
C LEU A 203 4.11 24.10 -2.16
N LEU A 204 4.66 23.23 -3.02
CA LEU A 204 3.90 22.23 -3.78
C LEU A 204 3.96 20.88 -3.07
N VAL A 205 2.79 20.31 -2.76
CA VAL A 205 2.62 19.05 -2.02
C VAL A 205 1.63 18.16 -2.74
N ALA A 206 1.94 16.88 -2.89
CA ALA A 206 1.00 15.82 -3.23
C ALA A 206 0.64 15.05 -1.97
N MET A 207 -0.60 14.63 -1.83
CA MET A 207 -1.07 13.88 -0.67
C MET A 207 -2.12 12.84 -1.06
N LYS A 208 -1.92 11.60 -0.64
CA LYS A 208 -2.99 10.63 -0.61
C LYS A 208 -3.73 10.82 0.71
N ASP A 209 -4.74 11.68 0.66
CA ASP A 209 -5.58 12.07 1.80
C ASP A 209 -6.73 11.07 1.95
N TYR A 210 -6.60 10.14 2.90
CA TYR A 210 -7.64 9.14 3.16
C TYR A 210 -8.84 9.70 3.92
N ASN A 211 -8.66 10.84 4.60
CA ASN A 211 -9.70 11.49 5.39
C ASN A 211 -10.44 12.58 4.60
N SER A 212 -9.94 12.96 3.42
CA SER A 212 -10.49 14.01 2.55
C SER A 212 -10.64 15.36 3.27
N ASN A 213 -9.66 15.72 4.13
CA ASN A 213 -9.69 16.94 4.93
C ASN A 213 -8.62 17.97 4.54
N ASN A 214 -7.81 17.68 3.50
CA ASN A 214 -6.69 18.48 3.02
C ASN A 214 -5.61 18.74 4.08
N LYS A 215 -5.50 17.89 5.11
CA LYS A 215 -4.51 17.98 6.18
C LYS A 215 -3.75 16.68 6.31
N TYR A 216 -2.43 16.79 6.34
CA TYR A 216 -1.58 15.62 6.38
C TYR A 216 -1.61 14.94 7.74
N ASN A 217 -1.92 13.66 7.75
CA ASN A 217 -1.82 12.79 8.90
C ASN A 217 -0.81 11.66 8.61
N PRO A 218 0.42 11.70 9.16
CA PRO A 218 1.45 10.69 8.87
C PRO A 218 1.05 9.26 9.25
N LYS A 219 0.02 9.07 10.10
CA LYS A 219 -0.47 7.73 10.45
C LYS A 219 -1.28 7.08 9.33
N THR A 220 -2.01 7.86 8.56
CA THR A 220 -2.92 7.35 7.52
C THR A 220 -2.46 7.68 6.12
N ASP A 221 -1.97 8.89 5.90
CA ASP A 221 -1.77 9.47 4.59
C ASP A 221 -0.37 9.20 4.04
N LYS A 222 -0.21 9.33 2.71
CA LYS A 222 1.08 9.43 2.03
C LYS A 222 1.30 10.87 1.60
N ILE A 223 2.55 11.30 1.55
CA ILE A 223 2.93 12.65 1.15
C ILE A 223 4.05 12.61 0.11
N GLY A 224 4.07 13.61 -0.76
CA GLY A 224 5.18 13.94 -1.66
C GLY A 224 5.27 15.46 -1.75
N PHE A 225 6.44 16.02 -1.90
CA PHE A 225 6.64 17.47 -1.90
C PHE A 225 7.80 17.88 -2.81
N SER A 226 7.74 19.12 -3.31
CA SER A 226 8.87 19.70 -4.04
C SER A 226 10.00 20.03 -3.06
N LYS A 227 11.26 19.73 -3.45
CA LYS A 227 12.45 20.03 -2.63
C LYS A 227 12.55 21.53 -2.35
N GLU A 228 12.29 22.33 -3.38
CA GLU A 228 12.34 23.79 -3.31
C GLU A 228 10.94 24.38 -3.41
N PHE A 229 10.77 25.58 -2.86
CA PHE A 229 9.58 26.37 -3.11
C PHE A 229 9.49 26.76 -4.59
N ILE A 230 8.30 26.72 -5.13
CA ILE A 230 8.05 27.07 -6.53
C ILE A 230 7.57 28.51 -6.67
N THR A 231 7.94 29.18 -7.74
CA THR A 231 7.46 30.51 -8.07
C THR A 231 6.59 30.44 -9.32
N ILE A 232 5.41 31.03 -9.30
CA ILE A 232 4.49 31.12 -10.42
C ILE A 232 4.45 32.58 -10.90
N PRO A 233 4.54 32.86 -12.22
CA PRO A 233 4.52 31.92 -13.35
C PRO A 233 5.86 31.22 -13.59
N ASN A 234 5.78 29.97 -14.04
CA ASN A 234 6.88 29.22 -14.63
C ASN A 234 6.34 28.13 -15.57
N ASP A 235 7.20 27.59 -16.45
CA ASP A 235 6.85 26.56 -17.43
C ASP A 235 7.36 25.16 -17.02
N THR A 236 7.77 24.98 -15.78
CA THR A 236 8.31 23.72 -15.26
C THR A 236 7.18 22.70 -15.07
N LEU A 237 7.39 21.47 -15.55
CA LEU A 237 6.58 20.32 -15.19
C LEU A 237 7.18 19.66 -13.96
N TYR A 238 6.41 19.59 -12.90
CA TYR A 238 6.87 19.03 -11.63
C TYR A 238 6.55 17.53 -11.54
N GLU A 239 7.49 16.75 -11.03
CA GLU A 239 7.25 15.37 -10.63
C GLU A 239 7.32 15.27 -9.11
N LEU A 240 6.27 14.72 -8.50
CA LEU A 240 6.18 14.51 -7.05
C LEU A 240 6.17 13.02 -6.75
N GLU A 241 7.02 12.61 -5.81
CA GLU A 241 7.14 11.23 -5.35
C GLU A 241 6.36 11.04 -4.05
N LEU A 242 5.34 10.19 -4.11
CA LEU A 242 4.44 9.93 -2.99
C LEU A 242 4.98 8.77 -2.13
N PHE A 243 5.22 9.02 -0.87
CA PHE A 243 5.70 8.04 0.10
C PHE A 243 4.91 8.07 1.40
N LYS A 244 4.99 6.98 2.15
CA LYS A 244 4.49 6.88 3.52
C LYS A 244 5.64 7.16 4.47
N GLU A 245 5.52 8.17 5.32
CA GLU A 245 6.55 8.44 6.33
C GLU A 245 6.65 7.33 7.37
N THR A 246 7.88 7.06 7.79
CA THR A 246 8.14 6.23 8.95
C THR A 246 7.83 7.02 10.21
N LEU A 247 6.92 6.51 11.03
CA LEU A 247 6.55 7.15 12.28
C LEU A 247 7.70 7.06 13.31
N PRO A 248 7.87 8.05 14.19
CA PRO A 248 8.76 7.94 15.33
C PRO A 248 8.38 6.74 16.20
N PHE A 249 9.40 6.09 16.76
CA PHE A 249 9.16 4.95 17.65
C PHE A 249 8.35 5.36 18.87
N LYS A 250 7.30 4.60 19.16
CA LYS A 250 6.45 4.73 20.32
C LYS A 250 5.83 3.38 20.66
N THR A 251 5.68 3.08 21.93
CA THR A 251 5.03 1.82 22.36
C THR A 251 3.71 2.08 23.07
N PHE A 252 2.87 1.06 23.04
CA PHE A 252 1.63 1.02 23.79
C PHE A 252 1.81 0.23 25.09
N LYS A 253 0.91 0.41 26.05
CA LYS A 253 0.95 -0.32 27.31
C LYS A 253 0.94 -1.84 27.04
N PRO A 254 1.89 -2.60 27.61
CA PRO A 254 1.95 -4.03 27.44
C PRO A 254 0.69 -4.70 27.98
N THR A 255 0.30 -5.81 27.35
CA THR A 255 -0.79 -6.69 27.79
C THR A 255 -0.24 -8.09 28.02
N GLN A 256 -0.69 -8.74 29.08
CA GLN A 256 -0.34 -10.12 29.34
C GLN A 256 -1.03 -11.03 28.32
N ALA A 257 -0.25 -11.77 27.55
CA ALA A 257 -0.73 -12.70 26.53
C ALA A 257 -0.84 -14.13 27.05
N SER A 258 0.01 -14.48 28.02
CA SER A 258 0.01 -15.78 28.69
C SER A 258 0.68 -15.67 30.07
N GLY A 259 0.80 -16.77 30.80
CA GLY A 259 1.49 -16.80 32.10
C GLY A 259 2.99 -16.53 32.05
N ASN A 260 3.58 -16.44 30.86
CA ASN A 260 5.03 -16.25 30.66
C ASN A 260 5.36 -15.33 29.47
N ARG A 261 4.38 -14.55 28.96
CA ARG A 261 4.57 -13.67 27.79
C ARG A 261 3.71 -12.43 27.85
N LEU A 262 4.30 -11.29 27.45
CA LEU A 262 3.61 -10.02 27.23
C LEU A 262 3.58 -9.71 25.75
N PHE A 263 2.53 -9.00 25.30
CA PHE A 263 2.49 -8.29 24.03
C PHE A 263 2.68 -6.80 24.24
N MET A 264 3.51 -6.18 23.42
CA MET A 264 3.73 -4.75 23.38
C MET A 264 3.64 -4.25 21.94
N GLY A 265 2.53 -3.60 21.57
CA GLY A 265 2.38 -2.95 20.28
C GLY A 265 3.28 -1.71 20.20
N TYR A 266 3.71 -1.37 18.97
CA TYR A 266 4.53 -0.18 18.72
C TYR A 266 4.11 0.53 17.43
N GLU A 267 4.49 1.80 17.32
CA GLU A 267 4.57 2.59 16.08
C GLU A 267 6.06 2.76 15.71
N GLY A 268 6.36 3.03 14.46
CA GLY A 268 7.72 3.10 13.95
C GLY A 268 8.21 1.77 13.38
N VAL A 269 9.51 1.64 13.18
CA VAL A 269 10.12 0.43 12.59
C VAL A 269 10.96 -0.32 13.61
N VAL A 270 10.67 -1.64 13.71
CA VAL A 270 11.49 -2.63 14.40
C VAL A 270 11.52 -3.87 13.50
N ASN A 271 12.45 -3.89 12.56
CA ASN A 271 12.57 -4.91 11.50
C ASN A 271 13.65 -5.96 11.78
N SER A 272 14.58 -5.68 12.71
CA SER A 272 15.67 -6.56 13.08
C SER A 272 15.95 -6.53 14.59
N ALA A 273 16.75 -7.48 15.07
CA ALA A 273 17.23 -7.49 16.45
C ALA A 273 18.04 -6.22 16.81
N ALA A 274 18.79 -5.67 15.84
CA ALA A 274 19.56 -4.44 16.03
C ALA A 274 18.67 -3.20 16.23
N ALA A 275 17.45 -3.22 15.70
CA ALA A 275 16.49 -2.14 15.82
C ALA A 275 15.60 -2.23 17.06
N LEU A 276 15.81 -3.23 17.94
CA LEU A 276 15.04 -3.39 19.16
C LEU A 276 15.17 -2.21 20.12
N PRO A 277 14.09 -1.82 20.82
CA PRO A 277 14.20 -0.92 21.97
C PRO A 277 14.91 -1.63 23.12
N LYS A 278 15.58 -0.86 23.97
CA LYS A 278 16.06 -1.35 25.26
C LYS A 278 14.84 -1.58 26.16
N LEU A 279 14.63 -2.83 26.57
CA LEU A 279 13.54 -3.24 27.45
C LEU A 279 14.11 -3.78 28.77
N ILE A 280 13.60 -3.30 29.89
CA ILE A 280 13.99 -3.77 31.23
C ILE A 280 12.73 -4.10 31.99
N LEU A 281 12.50 -5.40 32.21
CA LEU A 281 11.40 -5.88 33.02
C LEU A 281 11.83 -5.98 34.48
N LYS A 282 11.03 -5.43 35.39
CA LYS A 282 11.34 -5.35 36.82
C LYS A 282 10.19 -5.85 37.69
N ASN A 283 10.56 -6.52 38.77
CA ASN A 283 9.73 -6.72 39.94
C ASN A 283 10.25 -5.79 41.04
N ASN A 284 9.58 -4.69 41.29
CA ASN A 284 10.10 -3.59 42.12
C ASN A 284 11.49 -3.11 41.63
N THR A 285 12.54 -3.39 42.37
CA THR A 285 13.93 -3.06 42.03
C THR A 285 14.69 -4.17 41.33
N GLU A 286 14.20 -5.41 41.40
CA GLU A 286 14.82 -6.58 40.79
C GLU A 286 14.60 -6.61 39.29
N VAL A 287 15.68 -6.75 38.51
CA VAL A 287 15.61 -6.92 37.04
C VAL A 287 15.41 -8.40 36.72
N LEU A 288 14.35 -8.67 35.96
CA LEU A 288 14.00 -10.02 35.54
C LEU A 288 14.62 -10.33 34.17
N SER A 289 15.17 -11.56 34.04
CA SER A 289 15.61 -12.08 32.76
C SER A 289 14.44 -12.16 31.78
N ASN A 290 14.64 -11.66 30.58
CA ASN A 290 13.64 -11.70 29.53
C ASN A 290 14.28 -11.84 28.14
N ILE A 291 13.49 -12.34 27.19
CA ILE A 291 13.83 -12.40 25.75
C ILE A 291 12.77 -11.63 24.98
N ILE A 292 13.19 -10.92 23.94
CA ILE A 292 12.31 -10.12 23.11
C ILE A 292 12.27 -10.69 21.71
N THR A 293 11.07 -11.01 21.22
CA THR A 293 10.86 -11.53 19.88
C THR A 293 9.80 -10.71 19.14
N LYS A 294 9.77 -10.78 17.84
CA LYS A 294 8.74 -10.17 17.00
C LYS A 294 7.47 -11.02 17.04
N PHE A 295 6.31 -10.38 17.08
CA PHE A 295 5.07 -11.08 16.81
C PHE A 295 4.84 -11.16 15.31
N PRO A 296 4.66 -12.35 14.72
CA PRO A 296 4.51 -12.50 13.27
C PRO A 296 3.35 -11.64 12.71
N LYS A 297 3.57 -10.94 11.60
CA LYS A 297 2.56 -10.17 10.84
C LYS A 297 1.90 -9.01 11.58
N LYS A 298 2.48 -8.53 12.70
CA LYS A 298 1.96 -7.37 13.44
C LYS A 298 3.11 -6.52 13.96
N ASP A 299 2.89 -5.20 14.07
CA ASP A 299 3.83 -4.28 14.70
C ASP A 299 3.73 -4.41 16.22
N SER A 300 4.20 -5.55 16.71
CA SER A 300 4.18 -5.91 18.12
C SER A 300 5.39 -6.74 18.49
N LEU A 301 5.90 -6.52 19.68
CA LEU A 301 6.95 -7.31 20.31
C LEU A 301 6.34 -8.24 21.34
N GLN A 302 6.96 -9.39 21.50
CA GLN A 302 6.71 -10.34 22.57
C GLN A 302 7.83 -10.24 23.59
N VAL A 303 7.50 -10.06 24.85
CA VAL A 303 8.48 -10.08 25.95
C VAL A 303 8.23 -11.35 26.76
N TRP A 304 9.16 -12.28 26.65
CA TRP A 304 9.15 -13.56 27.35
C TRP A 304 9.85 -13.45 28.69
N TYR A 305 9.26 -13.97 29.76
CA TYR A 305 9.81 -13.94 31.10
C TYR A 305 9.51 -15.23 31.85
N LYS A 306 10.41 -15.59 32.79
CA LYS A 306 10.16 -16.76 33.67
C LYS A 306 8.99 -16.44 34.61
N PRO A 307 7.97 -17.32 34.71
CA PRO A 307 6.80 -17.07 35.54
C PRO A 307 7.15 -16.78 36.99
N ILE A 308 6.59 -15.70 37.51
CA ILE A 308 6.82 -15.24 38.88
C ILE A 308 5.45 -14.93 39.53
N LYS A 309 5.30 -15.24 40.83
CA LYS A 309 4.09 -14.92 41.58
C LYS A 309 4.21 -13.54 42.20
N VAL A 310 3.67 -12.55 41.51
CA VAL A 310 3.64 -11.12 41.91
C VAL A 310 2.35 -10.49 41.42
N ASP A 311 1.91 -9.42 42.07
CA ASP A 311 0.68 -8.71 41.70
C ASP A 311 0.88 -7.83 40.46
N SER A 312 2.11 -7.28 40.27
CA SER A 312 2.41 -6.40 39.15
C SER A 312 3.89 -6.44 38.77
N LEU A 313 4.17 -6.10 37.52
CA LEU A 313 5.51 -5.89 36.97
C LEU A 313 5.60 -4.51 36.35
N THR A 314 6.82 -3.99 36.22
CA THR A 314 7.12 -2.76 35.51
C THR A 314 8.04 -3.04 34.34
N LEU A 315 7.69 -2.55 33.13
CA LEU A 315 8.49 -2.59 31.94
C LEU A 315 8.97 -1.19 31.59
N ALA A 316 10.28 -0.96 31.67
CA ALA A 316 10.93 0.23 31.17
C ALA A 316 11.32 0.05 29.70
N VAL A 317 11.01 1.03 28.88
CA VAL A 317 11.25 1.02 27.43
C VAL A 317 12.01 2.26 27.04
N ALA A 318 13.11 2.12 26.32
CA ALA A 318 13.89 3.24 25.78
C ALA A 318 14.35 2.93 24.34
N LYS A 319 14.11 3.88 23.42
CA LYS A 319 14.69 3.88 22.07
C LYS A 319 14.77 5.33 21.57
N ASP A 320 15.94 5.73 21.09
CA ASP A 320 16.22 7.09 20.63
C ASP A 320 15.87 8.14 21.71
N LYS A 321 14.94 9.04 21.43
CA LYS A 321 14.44 10.04 22.38
C LYS A 321 13.20 9.59 23.16
N TYR A 322 12.71 8.38 22.91
CA TYR A 322 11.51 7.85 23.55
C TYR A 322 11.88 7.04 24.78
N GLU A 323 11.37 7.45 25.94
CA GLU A 323 11.50 6.72 27.20
C GLU A 323 10.16 6.66 27.93
N THR A 324 9.83 5.50 28.46
CA THR A 324 8.59 5.33 29.23
C THR A 324 8.66 4.12 30.14
N ASN A 325 7.80 4.12 31.18
CA ASN A 325 7.63 3.01 32.08
C ASN A 325 6.15 2.62 32.15
N PHE A 326 5.89 1.32 32.05
CA PHE A 326 4.54 0.76 32.16
C PHE A 326 4.47 -0.17 33.37
N THR A 327 3.56 0.12 34.30
CA THR A 327 3.20 -0.84 35.35
C THR A 327 1.89 -1.53 34.99
N PHE A 328 1.87 -2.84 35.09
CA PHE A 328 0.72 -3.68 34.74
C PHE A 328 0.56 -4.83 35.72
N LYS A 329 -0.70 -5.22 35.95
CA LYS A 329 -1.04 -6.34 36.84
C LYS A 329 -0.76 -7.67 36.14
N ILE A 330 -0.23 -8.63 36.91
CA ILE A 330 -0.05 -10.02 36.47
C ILE A 330 -1.21 -10.85 36.98
N LYS A 331 -1.77 -11.66 36.09
CA LYS A 331 -2.81 -12.65 36.38
C LYS A 331 -2.28 -14.06 36.20
N ASP A 332 -2.76 -15.00 36.97
CA ASP A 332 -2.47 -16.40 36.70
C ASP A 332 -3.16 -16.84 35.41
N GLN A 333 -2.36 -17.26 34.44
CA GLN A 333 -2.78 -17.67 33.09
C GLN A 333 -1.99 -18.89 32.65
N LYS A 334 -2.57 -19.64 31.70
CA LYS A 334 -1.88 -20.75 31.06
C LYS A 334 -0.56 -20.25 30.44
N LYS A 335 0.52 -21.01 30.63
CA LYS A 335 1.84 -20.74 30.08
C LYS A 335 1.92 -21.27 28.65
N ASP A 336 2.69 -20.58 27.82
CA ASP A 336 3.08 -21.13 26.53
C ASP A 336 4.07 -22.27 26.74
N THR A 337 4.03 -23.26 25.87
CA THR A 337 4.90 -24.43 25.88
C THR A 337 5.62 -24.55 24.54
N LEU A 338 6.80 -25.14 24.54
CA LEU A 338 7.59 -25.38 23.33
C LEU A 338 6.81 -26.24 22.34
N SER A 339 6.69 -25.74 21.13
CA SER A 339 6.27 -26.47 19.93
C SER A 339 7.19 -26.06 18.78
N ILE A 340 7.59 -27.00 17.96
CA ILE A 340 8.49 -26.78 16.83
C ILE A 340 7.80 -27.28 15.57
N SER A 341 7.77 -26.45 14.55
CA SER A 341 7.20 -26.76 13.24
C SER A 341 8.16 -26.41 12.12
N ALA A 342 8.15 -27.20 11.06
CA ALA A 342 8.89 -26.90 9.85
C ALA A 342 8.10 -25.96 8.94
N LEU A 343 8.77 -24.96 8.37
CA LEU A 343 8.16 -24.08 7.36
C LEU A 343 8.03 -24.78 6.01
N GLN A 344 8.98 -25.69 5.70
CA GLN A 344 8.95 -26.49 4.48
C GLN A 344 8.59 -27.94 4.83
N THR A 345 7.70 -28.52 4.04
CA THR A 345 7.29 -29.92 4.15
C THR A 345 7.31 -30.58 2.77
N GLY A 346 8.00 -31.72 2.66
CA GLY A 346 8.20 -32.42 1.38
C GLY A 346 9.20 -31.71 0.48
N ASN A 347 8.79 -30.78 -0.36
CA ASN A 347 9.68 -30.10 -1.29
C ASN A 347 10.50 -28.98 -0.62
N LEU A 348 11.82 -29.00 -0.81
CA LEU A 348 12.76 -27.93 -0.43
C LEU A 348 13.42 -27.38 -1.69
N LYS A 349 13.20 -26.11 -2.00
CA LYS A 349 13.80 -25.48 -3.17
C LYS A 349 15.31 -25.36 -3.02
N LEU A 350 16.05 -25.44 -4.11
CA LEU A 350 17.52 -25.42 -4.07
C LEU A 350 18.10 -24.14 -3.45
N ARG A 351 17.43 -23.00 -3.61
CA ARG A 351 17.83 -21.73 -2.98
C ARG A 351 17.31 -21.55 -1.54
N GLU A 352 16.36 -22.36 -1.12
CA GLU A 352 15.69 -22.17 0.16
C GLU A 352 16.45 -22.87 1.30
N ARG A 353 16.52 -22.23 2.46
CA ARG A 353 17.05 -22.84 3.69
C ARG A 353 15.96 -23.63 4.37
N PHE A 354 16.24 -24.87 4.78
CA PHE A 354 15.31 -25.58 5.65
C PHE A 354 15.20 -24.83 6.97
N THR A 355 13.97 -24.57 7.42
CA THR A 355 13.71 -23.67 8.55
C THR A 355 12.71 -24.30 9.51
N LEU A 356 13.08 -24.32 10.78
CA LEU A 356 12.18 -24.63 11.89
C LEU A 356 11.75 -23.35 12.59
N GLU A 357 10.47 -23.24 12.93
CA GLU A 357 9.92 -22.17 13.75
C GLU A 357 9.55 -22.72 15.12
N SER A 358 9.98 -22.01 16.18
CA SER A 358 9.67 -22.38 17.57
C SER A 358 8.62 -21.45 18.15
N SER A 359 7.67 -22.01 18.92
CA SER A 359 6.62 -21.23 19.59
C SER A 359 7.11 -20.45 20.80
N THR A 360 8.25 -20.84 21.38
CA THR A 360 8.95 -20.18 22.49
C THR A 360 10.42 -19.96 22.11
N PRO A 361 11.11 -18.93 22.62
CA PRO A 361 12.51 -18.67 22.26
C PRO A 361 13.44 -19.82 22.65
N LEU A 362 14.30 -20.24 21.74
CA LEU A 362 15.33 -21.25 22.01
C LEU A 362 16.54 -20.57 22.65
N ILE A 363 17.16 -21.24 23.62
CA ILE A 363 18.39 -20.79 24.28
C ILE A 363 19.59 -21.75 24.08
N ARG A 364 19.30 -22.99 23.65
CA ARG A 364 20.34 -23.99 23.40
C ARG A 364 19.96 -24.82 22.19
N ILE A 365 20.93 -24.99 21.30
CA ILE A 365 20.87 -25.82 20.08
C ILE A 365 22.08 -26.73 20.08
N GLU A 366 21.86 -28.05 20.17
CA GLU A 366 22.91 -29.05 20.20
C GLU A 366 22.96 -29.80 18.86
N ASN A 367 23.79 -29.32 17.92
CA ASN A 367 23.91 -29.89 16.59
C ASN A 367 24.38 -31.36 16.59
N SER A 368 25.08 -31.81 17.65
CA SER A 368 25.48 -33.22 17.82
C SER A 368 24.30 -34.17 17.99
N LYS A 369 23.13 -33.67 18.32
CA LYS A 369 21.85 -34.41 18.45
C LYS A 369 20.97 -34.29 17.22
N ILE A 370 21.46 -33.71 16.14
CA ILE A 370 20.72 -33.53 14.88
C ILE A 370 21.43 -34.33 13.80
N ASN A 371 20.74 -35.28 13.20
CA ASN A 371 21.22 -36.08 12.10
C ASN A 371 20.58 -35.58 10.80
N LEU A 372 21.40 -35.33 9.79
CA LEU A 372 20.97 -35.12 8.42
C LEU A 372 21.58 -36.19 7.53
N ILE A 373 20.72 -36.94 6.87
CA ILE A 373 21.16 -38.02 5.95
C ILE A 373 20.47 -37.83 4.60
N ASN A 374 21.19 -38.22 3.54
CA ASN A 374 20.65 -38.29 2.18
C ASN A 374 19.95 -39.63 1.89
N ASN A 375 19.48 -39.85 0.67
CA ASN A 375 18.83 -41.10 0.25
C ASN A 375 19.73 -42.32 0.37
N ALA A 376 21.03 -42.16 0.18
CA ALA A 376 22.05 -43.22 0.37
C ALA A 376 22.37 -43.50 1.84
N LYS A 377 21.67 -42.87 2.80
CA LYS A 377 21.93 -42.90 4.25
C LYS A 377 23.31 -42.38 4.65
N THR A 378 23.92 -41.58 3.82
CA THR A 378 25.19 -40.91 4.11
C THR A 378 24.90 -39.61 4.88
N ALA A 379 25.68 -39.35 5.93
CA ALA A 379 25.60 -38.12 6.69
C ALA A 379 25.96 -36.90 5.82
N VAL A 380 25.14 -35.87 5.87
CA VAL A 380 25.35 -34.61 5.16
C VAL A 380 25.75 -33.54 6.19
N PRO A 381 26.93 -32.90 6.02
CA PRO A 381 27.33 -31.83 6.92
C PRO A 381 26.38 -30.61 6.79
N PHE A 382 26.09 -30.01 7.91
CA PHE A 382 25.25 -28.82 7.98
C PHE A 382 25.71 -27.85 9.07
N THR A 383 25.29 -26.60 8.99
CA THR A 383 25.40 -25.59 10.06
C THR A 383 24.03 -25.06 10.41
N THR A 384 23.91 -24.50 11.60
CA THR A 384 22.66 -23.88 12.06
C THR A 384 22.87 -22.41 12.40
N GLU A 385 21.86 -21.60 12.12
CA GLU A 385 21.77 -20.21 12.52
C GLU A 385 20.40 -19.98 13.18
N TYR A 386 20.38 -19.41 14.38
CA TYR A 386 19.14 -19.10 15.06
C TYR A 386 18.86 -17.60 15.06
N ASP A 387 17.77 -17.22 14.42
CA ASP A 387 17.21 -15.88 14.49
C ASP A 387 16.25 -15.82 15.68
N GLU A 388 16.76 -15.36 16.83
CA GLU A 388 15.98 -15.25 18.07
C GLU A 388 14.81 -14.26 17.89
N PHE A 389 15.01 -13.18 17.15
CA PHE A 389 14.01 -12.15 16.97
C PHE A 389 12.77 -12.68 16.23
N ASN A 390 12.97 -13.49 15.20
CA ASN A 390 11.88 -14.13 14.43
C ASN A 390 11.57 -15.56 14.91
N GLN A 391 12.29 -16.09 15.90
CA GLN A 391 12.15 -17.45 16.44
C GLN A 391 12.31 -18.54 15.37
N LYS A 392 13.28 -18.36 14.45
CA LYS A 392 13.56 -19.27 13.33
C LYS A 392 14.93 -19.87 13.42
N LEU A 393 14.99 -21.19 13.28
CA LEU A 393 16.24 -21.95 13.19
C LEU A 393 16.45 -22.39 11.74
N TYR A 394 17.48 -21.85 11.11
CA TYR A 394 17.86 -22.16 9.75
C TYR A 394 18.92 -23.25 9.72
N PHE A 395 18.83 -24.11 8.72
CA PHE A 395 19.80 -25.14 8.42
C PHE A 395 20.45 -24.86 7.06
N ASP A 396 21.76 -24.69 7.07
CA ASP A 396 22.56 -24.52 5.86
C ASP A 396 23.33 -25.79 5.56
N PHE A 397 23.08 -26.37 4.40
CA PHE A 397 23.77 -27.55 3.89
C PHE A 397 23.80 -27.54 2.36
N LYS A 398 24.76 -28.25 1.79
CA LYS A 398 24.83 -28.41 0.33
C LYS A 398 23.70 -29.32 -0.13
N LYS A 399 22.76 -28.73 -0.88
CA LYS A 399 21.64 -29.45 -1.50
C LYS A 399 22.08 -29.97 -2.87
N GLU A 400 21.91 -31.26 -3.11
CA GLU A 400 22.05 -31.83 -4.43
C GLU A 400 20.69 -31.91 -5.12
N PRO A 401 20.63 -31.76 -6.45
CA PRO A 401 19.39 -31.89 -7.21
C PRO A 401 18.82 -33.31 -7.14
N SER A 402 17.48 -33.42 -7.15
CA SER A 402 16.74 -34.69 -7.15
C SER A 402 17.12 -35.64 -6.00
N GLU A 403 17.46 -35.06 -4.85
CA GLU A 403 17.89 -35.82 -3.67
C GLU A 403 16.80 -35.81 -2.58
N ASN A 404 16.82 -36.86 -1.74
CA ASN A 404 15.97 -36.96 -0.57
C ASN A 404 16.79 -36.83 0.70
N TYR A 405 16.33 -35.97 1.59
CA TYR A 405 16.96 -35.69 2.86
C TYR A 405 16.03 -36.07 4.02
N THR A 406 16.63 -36.63 5.06
CA THR A 406 15.94 -36.87 6.32
C THR A 406 16.67 -36.17 7.45
N PHE A 407 15.98 -35.23 8.10
CA PHE A 407 16.40 -34.66 9.37
C PHE A 407 15.79 -35.50 10.50
N GLU A 408 16.63 -35.95 11.41
CA GLU A 408 16.23 -36.56 12.67
C GLU A 408 16.80 -35.72 13.82
N ILE A 409 15.92 -35.10 14.59
CA ILE A 409 16.27 -34.22 15.70
C ILE A 409 15.92 -34.95 16.96
N LEU A 410 16.95 -35.40 17.67
CA LEU A 410 16.82 -36.23 18.88
C LEU A 410 16.31 -35.40 20.07
N PRO A 411 15.75 -36.07 21.09
CA PRO A 411 15.27 -35.37 22.30
C PRO A 411 16.38 -34.54 22.96
N GLY A 412 16.03 -33.32 23.33
CA GLY A 412 16.98 -32.38 23.96
C GLY A 412 17.98 -31.73 23.01
N ALA A 413 17.80 -31.84 21.68
CA ALA A 413 18.58 -31.09 20.72
C ALA A 413 18.27 -29.57 20.77
N LEU A 414 17.02 -29.22 21.01
CA LEU A 414 16.53 -27.85 21.06
C LEU A 414 15.91 -27.60 22.44
N THR A 415 16.39 -26.61 23.17
CA THR A 415 15.89 -26.26 24.50
C THR A 415 15.45 -24.80 24.52
N ASP A 416 14.25 -24.53 25.03
CA ASP A 416 13.68 -23.20 25.12
C ASP A 416 14.09 -22.43 26.39
N PHE A 417 13.70 -21.16 26.46
CA PHE A 417 13.95 -20.26 27.60
C PHE A 417 13.38 -20.78 28.93
N PHE A 418 12.39 -21.67 28.87
CA PHE A 418 11.75 -22.29 30.04
C PHE A 418 12.33 -23.67 30.39
N GLU A 419 13.47 -24.03 29.77
CA GLU A 419 14.17 -25.31 30.00
C GLU A 419 13.36 -26.53 29.54
N LYS A 420 12.41 -26.32 28.58
CA LYS A 420 11.72 -27.39 27.89
C LYS A 420 12.47 -27.77 26.62
N SER A 421 12.55 -29.06 26.38
CA SER A 421 13.24 -29.59 25.22
C SER A 421 12.27 -30.29 24.27
N ASN A 422 12.68 -30.41 23.00
CA ASN A 422 11.95 -31.18 22.00
C ASN A 422 11.97 -32.68 22.30
N ASP A 423 10.91 -33.36 21.87
CA ASP A 423 10.87 -34.78 21.63
C ASP A 423 11.54 -35.10 20.29
N THR A 424 11.62 -36.38 19.88
CA THR A 424 12.11 -36.74 18.55
C THR A 424 11.28 -36.12 17.45
N LEU A 425 11.92 -35.37 16.54
CA LEU A 425 11.27 -34.79 15.35
C LEU A 425 11.92 -35.39 14.10
N THR A 426 11.09 -35.73 13.13
CA THR A 426 11.59 -36.26 11.84
C THR A 426 10.98 -35.47 10.69
N HIS A 427 11.83 -34.91 9.83
CA HIS A 427 11.41 -34.18 8.63
C HIS A 427 12.04 -34.81 7.40
N LYS A 428 11.18 -35.13 6.43
CA LYS A 428 11.60 -35.66 5.14
C LYS A 428 11.41 -34.61 4.07
N LEU A 429 12.47 -34.32 3.32
CA LEU A 429 12.52 -33.29 2.30
C LEU A 429 13.06 -33.87 1.01
N ASN A 430 12.59 -33.37 -0.11
CA ASN A 430 13.17 -33.70 -1.42
C ASN A 430 13.47 -32.40 -2.17
N THR A 431 14.51 -32.41 -2.97
CA THR A 431 14.88 -31.33 -3.88
C THR A 431 14.41 -31.63 -5.30
N GLY A 432 14.05 -30.59 -6.06
CA GLY A 432 13.77 -30.71 -7.49
C GLY A 432 15.06 -30.90 -8.33
N ASN A 433 14.87 -31.14 -9.61
CA ASN A 433 15.99 -31.16 -10.56
C ASN A 433 16.38 -29.71 -10.92
N THR A 434 17.65 -29.46 -11.27
CA THR A 434 18.08 -28.13 -11.76
C THR A 434 17.32 -27.69 -13.00
N SER A 435 16.92 -28.65 -13.85
CA SER A 435 16.11 -28.37 -15.03
C SER A 435 14.68 -27.87 -14.74
N ASP A 436 14.21 -27.99 -13.47
CA ASP A 436 12.91 -27.47 -13.05
C ASP A 436 12.95 -25.95 -12.79
N TYR A 437 14.14 -25.37 -12.75
CA TYR A 437 14.42 -23.96 -12.46
C TYR A 437 14.97 -23.25 -13.68
N GLY A 438 14.90 -21.93 -13.68
CA GLY A 438 15.57 -21.08 -14.65
C GLY A 438 16.59 -20.17 -13.99
N ASN A 439 17.39 -19.49 -14.81
CA ASN A 439 18.37 -18.52 -14.36
C ASN A 439 18.08 -17.16 -15.00
N LEU A 440 18.35 -16.09 -14.26
CA LEU A 440 18.22 -14.73 -14.74
C LEU A 440 19.50 -13.97 -14.43
N THR A 441 20.17 -13.50 -15.48
CA THR A 441 21.31 -12.59 -15.38
C THR A 441 20.84 -11.18 -15.74
N VAL A 442 21.08 -10.22 -14.87
CA VAL A 442 20.73 -8.81 -15.07
C VAL A 442 22.00 -7.98 -15.21
N VAL A 443 22.15 -7.31 -16.34
CA VAL A 443 23.24 -6.35 -16.58
C VAL A 443 22.69 -4.95 -16.35
N LEU A 444 23.26 -4.25 -15.35
CA LEU A 444 22.87 -2.89 -14.98
C LEU A 444 23.67 -1.88 -15.83
N GLU A 445 22.95 -0.94 -16.45
CA GLU A 445 23.56 0.14 -17.22
C GLU A 445 23.15 1.51 -16.66
N ASN A 446 23.97 2.52 -16.91
CA ASN A 446 23.73 3.92 -16.50
C ASN A 446 23.47 4.09 -15.00
N ILE A 447 24.20 3.36 -14.16
CA ILE A 447 24.13 3.46 -12.71
C ILE A 447 24.64 4.83 -12.27
N LYS A 448 23.85 5.58 -11.50
CA LYS A 448 24.23 6.90 -10.97
C LYS A 448 25.28 6.78 -9.85
N GLU A 449 25.05 5.86 -8.94
CA GLU A 449 25.89 5.63 -7.76
C GLU A 449 25.69 4.22 -7.20
N PHE A 450 26.64 3.77 -6.38
CA PHE A 450 26.56 2.53 -5.62
C PHE A 450 26.50 2.82 -4.11
N PRO A 451 25.93 1.93 -3.29
CA PRO A 451 25.38 0.61 -3.64
C PRO A 451 23.96 0.65 -4.21
N VAL A 452 23.56 -0.46 -4.83
CA VAL A 452 22.23 -0.67 -5.38
C VAL A 452 21.67 -2.00 -4.89
N ILE A 453 20.42 -1.99 -4.45
CA ILE A 453 19.63 -3.19 -4.16
C ILE A 453 18.84 -3.54 -5.42
N ILE A 454 18.96 -4.78 -5.88
CA ILE A 454 18.15 -5.30 -6.99
C ILE A 454 17.18 -6.32 -6.44
N GLU A 455 15.90 -6.02 -6.54
CA GLU A 455 14.83 -6.91 -6.10
C GLU A 455 14.13 -7.55 -7.28
N LEU A 456 14.05 -8.86 -7.25
CA LEU A 456 13.24 -9.68 -8.12
C LEU A 456 11.87 -9.85 -7.46
N THR A 457 10.82 -9.36 -8.11
CA THR A 457 9.46 -9.38 -7.54
C THR A 457 8.49 -10.16 -8.43
N ASN A 458 7.40 -10.62 -7.86
CA ASN A 458 6.27 -11.08 -8.65
C ASN A 458 5.48 -9.88 -9.24
N ILE A 459 4.48 -10.16 -10.07
CA ILE A 459 3.65 -9.11 -10.70
C ILE A 459 2.83 -8.27 -9.71
N LYS A 460 2.72 -8.72 -8.44
CA LYS A 460 2.05 -7.97 -7.36
C LYS A 460 3.01 -7.07 -6.59
N GLY A 461 4.33 -7.18 -6.85
CA GLY A 461 5.37 -6.42 -6.15
C GLY A 461 5.92 -7.11 -4.90
N ASP A 462 5.51 -8.37 -4.59
CA ASP A 462 6.10 -9.12 -3.48
C ASP A 462 7.53 -9.51 -3.85
N VAL A 463 8.48 -9.25 -2.95
CA VAL A 463 9.91 -9.57 -3.15
C VAL A 463 10.13 -11.06 -3.01
N LEU A 464 10.75 -11.67 -4.01
CA LEU A 464 11.06 -13.11 -4.08
C LEU A 464 12.55 -13.39 -3.91
N ALA A 465 13.41 -12.48 -4.36
CA ALA A 465 14.85 -12.53 -4.16
C ALA A 465 15.43 -11.12 -4.17
N THR A 466 16.52 -10.93 -3.45
CA THR A 466 17.21 -9.64 -3.35
C THR A 466 18.70 -9.88 -3.52
N GLU A 467 19.34 -9.07 -4.36
CA GLU A 467 20.77 -9.03 -4.52
C GLU A 467 21.27 -7.60 -4.23
N TYR A 468 22.40 -7.50 -3.57
CA TYR A 468 23.01 -6.22 -3.19
C TYR A 468 24.36 -6.08 -3.88
N THR A 469 24.56 -4.98 -4.56
CA THR A 469 25.82 -4.74 -5.26
C THR A 469 26.44 -3.40 -4.88
N GLU A 470 27.73 -3.45 -4.50
CA GLU A 470 28.52 -2.25 -4.16
C GLU A 470 29.35 -1.73 -5.34
N LYS A 471 29.53 -2.55 -6.38
CA LYS A 471 30.38 -2.21 -7.54
C LYS A 471 30.10 -3.04 -8.79
N ASN A 472 29.45 -4.20 -8.67
CA ASN A 472 29.23 -5.06 -9.81
C ASN A 472 28.04 -4.58 -10.63
N THR A 473 28.21 -4.56 -11.94
CA THR A 473 27.13 -4.22 -12.88
C THR A 473 26.33 -5.44 -13.34
N THR A 474 26.77 -6.65 -12.97
CA THR A 474 26.06 -7.89 -13.27
C THR A 474 25.55 -8.52 -11.99
N VAL A 475 24.29 -8.89 -11.98
CA VAL A 475 23.59 -9.53 -10.86
C VAL A 475 22.90 -10.80 -11.36
N GLU A 476 23.01 -11.89 -10.60
CA GLU A 476 22.53 -13.21 -11.01
C GLU A 476 21.48 -13.75 -10.03
N PHE A 477 20.36 -14.17 -10.57
CA PHE A 477 19.31 -14.91 -9.87
C PHE A 477 19.26 -16.34 -10.43
N ASN A 478 20.08 -17.22 -9.88
CA ASN A 478 20.20 -18.61 -10.34
C ASN A 478 19.17 -19.50 -9.63
N LEU A 479 18.69 -20.55 -10.32
CA LEU A 479 17.78 -21.56 -9.78
C LEU A 479 16.48 -20.97 -9.21
N ILE A 480 15.90 -20.00 -9.91
CA ILE A 480 14.59 -19.42 -9.58
C ILE A 480 13.46 -20.22 -10.23
N GLU A 481 12.28 -20.19 -9.62
CA GLU A 481 11.13 -20.93 -10.15
C GLU A 481 10.65 -20.33 -11.48
N PRO A 482 10.12 -21.14 -12.40
CA PRO A 482 9.51 -20.64 -13.63
C PRO A 482 8.30 -19.76 -13.31
N ALA A 483 8.37 -18.48 -13.68
CA ALA A 483 7.32 -17.50 -13.44
C ALA A 483 7.53 -16.22 -14.26
N LEU A 484 6.51 -15.36 -14.25
CA LEU A 484 6.64 -13.97 -14.68
C LEU A 484 7.14 -13.11 -13.51
N TYR A 485 8.24 -12.43 -13.74
CA TYR A 485 8.90 -11.57 -12.76
C TYR A 485 8.89 -10.12 -13.19
N THR A 486 9.05 -9.24 -12.23
CA THR A 486 9.44 -7.85 -12.45
C THR A 486 10.71 -7.54 -11.64
N LEU A 487 11.45 -6.51 -12.05
CA LEU A 487 12.64 -6.04 -11.35
C LEU A 487 12.44 -4.60 -10.89
N ARG A 488 13.06 -4.29 -9.76
CA ARG A 488 13.31 -2.92 -9.34
C ARG A 488 14.72 -2.77 -8.79
N ALA A 489 15.30 -1.61 -9.03
CA ALA A 489 16.57 -1.18 -8.48
C ALA A 489 16.32 -0.07 -7.47
N ILE A 490 16.96 -0.13 -6.32
CA ILE A 490 16.86 0.86 -5.23
C ILE A 490 18.27 1.40 -4.98
N TYR A 491 18.43 2.72 -5.04
CA TYR A 491 19.66 3.38 -4.65
C TYR A 491 19.72 3.49 -3.12
N ASP A 492 20.50 2.62 -2.49
CA ASP A 492 20.67 2.57 -1.02
C ASP A 492 21.72 3.61 -0.58
N THR A 493 21.27 4.83 -0.39
CA THR A 493 22.15 6.00 -0.15
C THR A 493 22.83 5.95 1.21
N ASN A 494 22.24 5.30 2.20
CA ASN A 494 22.77 5.20 3.57
C ASN A 494 23.44 3.85 3.86
N LYS A 495 23.41 2.90 2.92
CA LYS A 495 24.07 1.59 2.96
C LYS A 495 23.53 0.67 4.06
N ASN A 496 22.24 0.77 4.34
CA ASN A 496 21.58 -0.07 5.35
C ASN A 496 20.95 -1.35 4.76
N LYS A 497 20.99 -1.53 3.41
CA LYS A 497 20.43 -2.65 2.65
C LYS A 497 18.92 -2.74 2.69
N GLU A 498 18.25 -1.63 2.94
CA GLU A 498 16.81 -1.49 2.94
C GLU A 498 16.42 -0.22 2.21
N TRP A 499 15.20 -0.13 1.71
CA TRP A 499 14.67 1.10 1.16
C TRP A 499 14.21 2.05 2.27
N ASP A 500 14.64 3.30 2.20
CA ASP A 500 14.27 4.34 3.15
C ASP A 500 13.24 5.32 2.59
N SER A 501 12.15 5.45 3.34
CA SER A 501 11.11 6.44 3.06
C SER A 501 11.61 7.86 3.32
N GLY A 502 10.94 8.85 2.68
CA GLY A 502 11.16 10.25 2.94
C GLY A 502 10.65 10.73 4.29
N ASN A 503 10.99 11.99 4.63
CA ASN A 503 10.47 12.70 5.79
C ASN A 503 10.22 14.17 5.41
N TYR A 504 8.99 14.63 5.56
CA TYR A 504 8.60 15.98 5.16
C TYR A 504 9.25 17.07 6.02
N LEU A 505 9.26 16.91 7.34
CA LEU A 505 9.84 17.90 8.26
C LEU A 505 11.36 18.01 8.13
N GLU A 506 12.03 16.91 7.81
CA GLU A 506 13.48 16.87 7.54
C GLU A 506 13.80 17.29 6.09
N LYS A 507 12.81 17.56 5.25
CA LYS A 507 12.96 17.84 3.81
C LYS A 507 13.72 16.73 3.06
N ARG A 508 13.67 15.51 3.58
CA ARG A 508 14.30 14.33 3.00
C ARG A 508 13.32 13.61 2.06
N GLN A 509 13.72 13.42 0.82
CA GLN A 509 12.98 12.58 -0.13
C GLN A 509 13.21 11.10 0.19
N ALA A 510 12.33 10.23 -0.29
CA ALA A 510 12.56 8.79 -0.25
C ALA A 510 13.73 8.40 -1.16
N GLU A 511 14.34 7.25 -0.91
CA GLU A 511 15.33 6.67 -1.80
C GLU A 511 14.72 6.34 -3.15
N GLU A 512 15.52 6.58 -4.21
CA GLU A 512 15.06 6.43 -5.59
C GLU A 512 14.87 4.96 -5.95
N VAL A 513 13.70 4.63 -6.49
CA VAL A 513 13.36 3.31 -6.99
C VAL A 513 13.10 3.37 -8.48
N ILE A 514 13.79 2.55 -9.24
CA ILE A 514 13.62 2.41 -10.68
C ILE A 514 13.06 1.05 -11.00
N TYR A 515 11.99 1.00 -11.77
CA TYR A 515 11.35 -0.23 -12.20
C TYR A 515 11.78 -0.63 -13.60
N PHE A 516 12.09 -1.89 -13.79
CA PHE A 516 12.23 -2.46 -15.12
C PHE A 516 10.90 -2.38 -15.88
N SER A 517 10.96 -1.98 -17.14
CA SER A 517 9.75 -1.62 -17.89
C SER A 517 8.88 -2.81 -18.31
N LYS A 518 9.45 -4.00 -18.38
CA LYS A 518 8.78 -5.21 -18.90
C LYS A 518 8.69 -6.29 -17.85
N GLU A 519 7.76 -7.22 -18.06
CA GLU A 519 7.75 -8.48 -17.35
C GLU A 519 8.80 -9.42 -17.95
N ILE A 520 9.43 -10.24 -17.12
CA ILE A 520 10.47 -11.19 -17.50
C ILE A 520 9.90 -12.59 -17.35
N ASP A 521 9.74 -13.31 -18.47
CA ASP A 521 9.30 -14.70 -18.48
C ASP A 521 10.53 -15.62 -18.28
N VAL A 522 10.66 -16.16 -17.09
CA VAL A 522 11.67 -17.17 -16.79
C VAL A 522 11.02 -18.54 -16.83
N ARG A 523 11.54 -19.42 -17.69
CA ARG A 523 11.03 -20.78 -17.84
C ARG A 523 12.05 -21.79 -17.32
N ALA A 524 11.55 -22.99 -17.04
CA ALA A 524 12.38 -24.11 -16.63
C ALA A 524 13.48 -24.41 -17.67
N ASN A 525 14.70 -24.62 -17.17
CA ASN A 525 15.90 -24.88 -17.96
C ASN A 525 16.28 -23.77 -18.96
N TRP A 526 15.92 -22.51 -18.65
CA TRP A 526 16.29 -21.34 -19.47
C TRP A 526 17.27 -20.45 -18.72
N ASP A 527 18.24 -19.92 -19.48
CA ASP A 527 19.12 -18.84 -19.05
C ASP A 527 18.64 -17.56 -19.73
N VAL A 528 18.09 -16.66 -18.93
CA VAL A 528 17.52 -15.38 -19.39
C VAL A 528 18.52 -14.26 -19.10
N ASN A 529 18.85 -13.45 -20.10
CA ASN A 529 19.69 -12.28 -19.93
C ASN A 529 18.86 -11.01 -20.16
N GLN A 530 18.94 -10.05 -19.23
CA GLN A 530 18.26 -8.77 -19.31
C GLN A 530 19.23 -7.62 -19.08
N VAL A 531 19.12 -6.59 -19.89
CA VAL A 531 19.79 -5.31 -19.66
C VAL A 531 18.81 -4.40 -18.94
N PHE A 532 19.18 -3.90 -17.79
CA PHE A 532 18.41 -2.96 -17.01
C PHE A 532 19.10 -1.61 -17.01
N ASP A 533 18.65 -0.74 -17.91
CA ASP A 533 19.10 0.64 -18.00
C ASP A 533 18.41 1.48 -16.92
N LEU A 534 19.17 1.94 -15.92
CA LEU A 534 18.68 2.71 -14.79
C LEU A 534 18.44 4.20 -15.10
N SER A 535 18.74 4.66 -16.31
CA SER A 535 18.42 6.02 -16.76
C SER A 535 16.99 6.15 -17.31
N ILE A 536 16.33 5.03 -17.62
CA ILE A 536 15.01 5.01 -18.24
C ILE A 536 13.93 4.93 -17.16
N PRO A 537 13.13 6.00 -16.95
CA PRO A 537 12.03 5.96 -16.00
C PRO A 537 10.94 5.00 -16.49
N TYR A 538 10.34 4.27 -15.55
CA TYR A 538 9.20 3.42 -15.84
C TYR A 538 8.02 4.24 -16.37
N THR A 539 7.56 3.94 -17.58
CA THR A 539 6.31 4.47 -18.14
C THR A 539 5.29 3.35 -18.21
N PRO A 540 4.18 3.42 -17.46
CA PRO A 540 3.15 2.39 -17.53
C PRO A 540 2.55 2.29 -18.91
N GLU A 541 2.41 1.08 -19.43
CA GLU A 541 1.61 0.88 -20.64
C GLU A 541 0.14 1.21 -20.36
N PRO A 542 -0.57 1.88 -21.27
CA PRO A 542 -2.00 2.14 -21.13
C PRO A 542 -2.73 0.80 -21.03
N LYS A 543 -3.47 0.58 -19.94
CA LYS A 543 -4.29 -0.63 -19.76
C LYS A 543 -5.20 -0.79 -20.96
N LYS A 544 -4.99 -1.83 -21.77
CA LYS A 544 -5.92 -2.23 -22.83
C LYS A 544 -7.28 -2.42 -22.17
N LYS A 545 -8.29 -1.65 -22.60
CA LYS A 545 -9.67 -1.87 -22.19
C LYS A 545 -10.01 -3.31 -22.57
N THR A 546 -10.12 -4.19 -21.60
CA THR A 546 -10.67 -5.51 -21.79
C THR A 546 -12.14 -5.32 -22.14
N ASP A 547 -12.48 -5.43 -23.42
CA ASP A 547 -13.85 -5.56 -23.85
C ASP A 547 -14.43 -6.78 -23.11
N LYS A 548 -15.33 -6.51 -22.17
CA LYS A 548 -16.13 -7.56 -21.56
C LYS A 548 -16.94 -8.20 -22.68
N LYS A 549 -16.43 -9.31 -23.23
CA LYS A 549 -17.25 -10.21 -24.04
C LYS A 549 -18.42 -10.63 -23.15
N THR A 550 -19.58 -10.09 -23.45
CA THR A 550 -20.85 -10.61 -22.96
C THR A 550 -20.98 -12.01 -23.55
N ASP A 551 -20.69 -13.03 -22.76
CA ASP A 551 -21.06 -14.40 -23.08
C ASP A 551 -22.58 -14.45 -23.23
N LYS A 552 -23.04 -14.42 -24.46
CA LYS A 552 -24.39 -14.87 -24.80
C LYS A 552 -24.40 -16.38 -24.57
N LYS A 553 -24.91 -16.82 -23.43
CA LYS A 553 -25.41 -18.19 -23.31
C LYS A 553 -26.66 -18.31 -24.17
N ASN A 554 -26.59 -19.17 -25.20
CA ASN A 554 -27.73 -19.72 -25.92
C ASN A 554 -28.64 -20.54 -24.99
#